data_2e96eedbed86991335792beb7bc33f77
#
_entry.id   2e96eedbed86991335792beb7bc33f77
#
_cell.length_a   1.000
_cell.length_b   1.000
_cell.length_c   1.000
_cell.angle_alpha   90.00
_cell.angle_beta   90.00
_cell.angle_gamma   90.00
#
_symmetry.space_group_name_H-M   'P 1'
#
loop_
_entity.id
_entity.type
_entity.pdbx_description
1 polymer ?
#
loop_
_entity_poly.entity_id
_entity_poly.type
_entity_poly.pdbx_seq_one_letter_code
_entity_poly.pdbx_strand_id
1 'polypeptide(L)'
;MKKPQKDQMWVFNKDIEGEQASEGVVRKVLAYCDGMMCVENQFEKGAVGNLHSHPHTQITYVASGKFEFTIGDEKKVVEAGDSLLKQNGITHGCVCLEKGILVDIFTPMREDFL
;
A
#
# COMPACT_ATOMS: atom_id res chain seq x y z
N MET A 1 -2.51 15.97 12.02
CA MET A 1 -2.10 16.33 10.64
C MET A 1 -2.60 15.27 9.68
N LYS A 2 -2.92 15.66 8.47
CA LYS A 2 -3.39 14.70 7.46
C LYS A 2 -2.27 13.85 6.91
N LYS A 3 -1.13 14.47 6.69
CA LYS A 3 0.05 13.81 6.14
C LYS A 3 1.29 14.32 6.87
N PRO A 4 2.34 13.52 6.96
CA PRO A 4 3.60 14.02 7.51
C PRO A 4 4.25 15.01 6.54
N GLN A 5 5.22 15.74 7.02
CA GLN A 5 6.06 16.57 6.16
C GLN A 5 7.14 15.70 5.51
N LYS A 6 7.56 16.08 4.31
CA LYS A 6 8.69 15.43 3.64
C LYS A 6 9.92 15.49 4.53
N ASP A 7 10.67 14.41 4.60
CA ASP A 7 11.91 14.28 5.41
C ASP A 7 11.69 14.25 6.92
N GLN A 8 10.44 14.20 7.38
CA GLN A 8 10.13 14.04 8.80
C GLN A 8 10.62 12.66 9.26
N MET A 9 11.49 12.64 10.28
CA MET A 9 12.11 11.38 10.72
C MET A 9 11.21 10.51 11.59
N TRP A 10 10.32 11.13 12.37
CA TRP A 10 9.43 10.43 13.28
C TRP A 10 7.99 10.68 12.85
N VAL A 11 7.32 9.64 12.39
CA VAL A 11 5.92 9.71 11.99
C VAL A 11 5.14 8.69 12.81
N PHE A 12 4.24 9.18 13.66
CA PHE A 12 3.40 8.32 14.48
C PHE A 12 2.06 8.11 13.78
N ASN A 13 1.70 6.86 13.58
CA ASN A 13 0.47 6.49 12.87
C ASN A 13 -0.77 7.18 13.43
N LYS A 14 -0.85 7.30 14.76
CA LYS A 14 -1.99 7.93 15.46
C LYS A 14 -2.19 9.40 15.10
N ASP A 15 -1.13 10.08 14.63
CA ASP A 15 -1.18 11.50 14.28
C ASP A 15 -1.57 11.74 12.83
N ILE A 16 -1.64 10.67 12.02
CA ILE A 16 -1.94 10.77 10.59
C ILE A 16 -3.40 10.40 10.36
N GLU A 17 -4.13 11.27 9.67
CA GLU A 17 -5.50 11.01 9.27
C GLU A 17 -5.54 10.07 8.06
N GLY A 18 -6.46 9.10 8.10
CA GLY A 18 -6.71 8.24 6.96
C GLY A 18 -7.49 8.95 5.87
N GLU A 19 -7.21 8.61 4.63
CA GLU A 19 -7.96 9.08 3.46
C GLU A 19 -8.67 7.88 2.83
N GLN A 20 -9.93 8.07 2.43
CA GLN A 20 -10.65 7.04 1.67
C GLN A 20 -10.01 6.94 0.28
N ALA A 21 -9.26 5.88 0.03
CA ALA A 21 -8.60 5.67 -1.25
C ALA A 21 -9.57 5.08 -2.28
N SER A 22 -10.43 4.16 -1.83
CA SER A 22 -11.49 3.54 -2.61
C SER A 22 -12.47 2.91 -1.62
N GLU A 23 -13.54 2.29 -2.11
CA GLU A 23 -14.50 1.63 -1.24
C GLU A 23 -13.81 0.53 -0.40
N GLY A 24 -13.92 0.65 0.92
CA GLY A 24 -13.33 -0.30 1.86
C GLY A 24 -11.82 -0.18 2.06
N VAL A 25 -11.18 0.85 1.51
CA VAL A 25 -9.73 1.04 1.64
C VAL A 25 -9.42 2.42 2.18
N VAL A 26 -8.73 2.48 3.32
CA VAL A 26 -8.27 3.73 3.92
C VAL A 26 -6.75 3.77 3.84
N ARG A 27 -6.22 4.84 3.27
CA ARG A 27 -4.79 5.05 3.06
C ARG A 27 -4.23 6.08 4.03
N LYS A 28 -3.07 5.78 4.59
CA LYS A 28 -2.26 6.75 5.35
C LYS A 28 -0.88 6.83 4.72
N VAL A 29 -0.48 8.02 4.29
CA VAL A 29 0.90 8.28 3.93
C VAL A 29 1.69 8.44 5.21
N LEU A 30 2.72 7.63 5.39
CA LEU A 30 3.60 7.67 6.55
C LEU A 30 4.93 8.35 6.17
N ALA A 31 6.05 7.96 6.74
CA ALA A 31 7.33 8.60 6.48
C ALA A 31 7.71 8.55 4.99
N TYR A 32 8.22 9.65 4.48
CA TYR A 32 8.68 9.71 3.09
C TYR A 32 9.73 10.79 2.88
N CYS A 33 10.47 10.61 1.79
CA CYS A 33 11.39 11.58 1.22
C CYS A 33 11.24 11.52 -0.30
N ASP A 34 12.06 12.24 -1.06
CA ASP A 34 11.97 12.19 -2.53
C ASP A 34 12.17 10.76 -3.06
N GLY A 35 13.08 10.01 -2.45
CA GLY A 35 13.50 8.69 -2.94
C GLY A 35 12.62 7.54 -2.52
N MET A 36 11.79 7.67 -1.49
CA MET A 36 10.95 6.57 -1.02
C MET A 36 9.80 7.04 -0.13
N MET A 37 8.77 6.20 -0.05
CA MET A 37 7.58 6.52 0.72
C MET A 37 7.01 5.24 1.34
N CYS A 38 6.61 5.35 2.61
CA CYS A 38 5.87 4.30 3.32
C CYS A 38 4.39 4.67 3.34
N VAL A 39 3.54 3.73 2.94
CA VAL A 39 2.08 3.91 2.91
C VAL A 39 1.42 2.73 3.60
N GLU A 40 0.48 3.02 4.48
CA GLU A 40 -0.36 1.99 5.10
C GLU A 40 -1.74 2.01 4.44
N ASN A 41 -2.21 0.86 4.00
CA ASN A 41 -3.55 0.68 3.46
C ASN A 41 -4.32 -0.30 4.33
N GLN A 42 -5.45 0.15 4.87
CA GLN A 42 -6.35 -0.66 5.68
C GLN A 42 -7.50 -1.12 4.79
N PHE A 43 -7.67 -2.43 4.67
CA PHE A 43 -8.68 -3.04 3.80
C PHE A 43 -9.77 -3.70 4.63
N GLU A 44 -11.02 -3.40 4.30
CA GLU A 44 -12.15 -4.19 4.77
C GLU A 44 -12.25 -5.48 3.95
N LYS A 45 -12.84 -6.52 4.53
CA LYS A 45 -13.09 -7.78 3.82
C LYS A 45 -13.88 -7.51 2.54
N GLY A 46 -13.44 -8.07 1.43
CA GLY A 46 -14.06 -7.91 0.12
C GLY A 46 -13.62 -6.68 -0.65
N ALA A 47 -12.87 -5.76 -0.01
CA ALA A 47 -12.37 -4.58 -0.70
C ALA A 47 -11.39 -4.97 -1.79
N VAL A 48 -11.38 -4.19 -2.87
CA VAL A 48 -10.60 -4.48 -4.08
C VAL A 48 -9.58 -3.36 -4.30
N GLY A 49 -8.32 -3.77 -4.49
CA GLY A 49 -7.30 -2.91 -5.08
C GLY A 49 -7.30 -3.18 -6.59
N ASN A 50 -7.85 -2.26 -7.38
CA ASN A 50 -8.01 -2.46 -8.81
C ASN A 50 -6.68 -2.72 -9.52
N LEU A 51 -6.73 -3.51 -10.60
CA LEU A 51 -5.56 -3.73 -11.44
C LEU A 51 -5.08 -2.40 -12.00
N HIS A 52 -3.81 -2.12 -11.80
CA HIS A 52 -3.17 -0.88 -12.26
C HIS A 52 -1.67 -1.11 -12.42
N SER A 53 -0.99 -0.14 -12.98
CA SER A 53 0.45 -0.14 -13.07
C SER A 53 0.99 1.27 -12.81
N HIS A 54 2.24 1.36 -12.42
CA HIS A 54 2.94 2.62 -12.20
C HIS A 54 4.45 2.40 -12.39
N PRO A 55 5.21 3.47 -12.67
CA PRO A 55 6.66 3.33 -12.89
C PRO A 55 7.46 3.03 -11.62
N HIS A 56 6.87 3.27 -10.45
CA HIS A 56 7.53 3.07 -9.16
C HIS A 56 7.84 1.60 -8.91
N THR A 57 8.95 1.34 -8.25
CA THR A 57 9.20 0.03 -7.62
C THR A 57 8.50 0.01 -6.29
N GLN A 58 7.82 -1.09 -5.99
CA GLN A 58 7.00 -1.21 -4.79
C GLN A 58 7.22 -2.54 -4.12
N ILE A 59 7.46 -2.51 -2.81
CA ILE A 59 7.35 -3.69 -1.96
C ILE A 59 6.07 -3.53 -1.15
N THR A 60 5.27 -4.58 -1.09
CA THR A 60 4.12 -4.69 -0.20
C THR A 60 4.42 -5.72 0.87
N TYR A 61 4.27 -5.34 2.13
CA TYR A 61 4.34 -6.25 3.27
C TYR A 61 2.94 -6.43 3.83
N VAL A 62 2.51 -7.68 3.98
CA VAL A 62 1.20 -7.98 4.57
C VAL A 62 1.37 -7.96 6.08
N ALA A 63 0.91 -6.89 6.72
CA ALA A 63 1.00 -6.74 8.17
C ALA A 63 -0.08 -7.57 8.90
N SER A 64 -1.27 -7.67 8.31
CA SER A 64 -2.36 -8.48 8.85
C SER A 64 -3.34 -8.84 7.75
N GLY A 65 -4.18 -9.86 8.01
CA GLY A 65 -5.22 -10.28 7.09
C GLY A 65 -4.75 -11.24 6.02
N LYS A 66 -5.59 -11.41 5.01
CA LYS A 66 -5.35 -12.33 3.90
C LYS A 66 -5.84 -11.69 2.60
N PHE A 67 -5.06 -11.83 1.53
CA PHE A 67 -5.33 -11.19 0.25
C PHE A 67 -5.04 -12.14 -0.89
N GLU A 68 -5.85 -12.05 -1.94
CA GLU A 68 -5.51 -12.65 -3.22
C GLU A 68 -4.90 -11.56 -4.09
N PHE A 69 -3.62 -11.70 -4.41
CA PHE A 69 -2.91 -10.76 -5.27
C PHE A 69 -2.81 -11.29 -6.70
N THR A 70 -2.95 -10.38 -7.64
CA THR A 70 -2.62 -10.60 -9.04
C THR A 70 -1.39 -9.76 -9.36
N ILE A 71 -0.34 -10.38 -9.86
CA ILE A 71 0.86 -9.71 -10.36
C ILE A 71 1.14 -10.26 -11.75
N GLY A 72 1.02 -9.40 -12.77
CA GLY A 72 1.07 -9.87 -14.15
C GLY A 72 -0.06 -10.84 -14.42
N ASP A 73 0.26 -12.05 -14.83
CA ASP A 73 -0.69 -13.13 -15.11
C ASP A 73 -0.73 -14.22 -14.02
N GLU A 74 -0.10 -13.97 -12.89
CA GLU A 74 -0.12 -14.89 -11.74
C GLU A 74 -1.04 -14.39 -10.63
N LYS A 75 -1.75 -15.32 -10.00
CA LYS A 75 -2.57 -15.07 -8.81
C LYS A 75 -2.12 -15.97 -7.68
N LYS A 76 -1.96 -15.39 -6.49
CA LYS A 76 -1.61 -16.15 -5.29
C LYS A 76 -2.27 -15.53 -4.07
N VAL A 77 -2.55 -16.36 -3.08
CA VAL A 77 -3.03 -15.91 -1.78
C VAL A 77 -1.84 -15.67 -0.87
N VAL A 78 -1.84 -14.52 -0.23
CA VAL A 78 -0.80 -14.11 0.74
C VAL A 78 -1.46 -13.75 2.05
N GLU A 79 -0.71 -13.87 3.14
CA GLU A 79 -1.19 -13.59 4.49
C GLU A 79 -0.12 -12.89 5.32
N ALA A 80 -0.45 -12.54 6.55
CA ALA A 80 0.44 -11.81 7.44
C ALA A 80 1.86 -12.37 7.44
N GLY A 81 2.84 -11.50 7.22
CA GLY A 81 4.25 -11.86 7.15
C GLY A 81 4.79 -12.04 5.73
N ASP A 82 3.92 -12.17 4.74
CA ASP A 82 4.34 -12.32 3.35
C ASP A 82 4.67 -10.96 2.73
N SER A 83 5.50 -10.97 1.70
CA SER A 83 5.84 -9.75 0.96
C SER A 83 5.83 -9.99 -0.54
N LEU A 84 5.61 -8.91 -1.29
CA LEU A 84 5.50 -8.93 -2.75
C LEU A 84 6.36 -7.82 -3.32
N LEU A 85 6.99 -8.11 -4.45
CA LEU A 85 7.78 -7.11 -5.19
C LEU A 85 7.09 -6.82 -6.51
N LYS A 86 6.92 -5.55 -6.82
CA LYS A 86 6.33 -5.05 -8.07
C LYS A 86 7.25 -4.01 -8.65
N GLN A 87 7.69 -4.22 -9.88
CA GLN A 87 8.62 -3.31 -10.57
C GLN A 87 8.39 -3.38 -12.08
N ASN A 88 9.06 -2.50 -12.80
CA ASN A 88 9.03 -2.47 -14.27
C ASN A 88 7.64 -2.26 -14.84
N GLY A 89 6.78 -1.53 -14.13
CA GLY A 89 5.43 -1.24 -14.60
C GLY A 89 4.49 -2.42 -14.66
N ILE A 90 4.80 -3.52 -13.95
CA ILE A 90 3.93 -4.71 -13.97
C ILE A 90 2.54 -4.39 -13.41
N THR A 91 1.52 -4.86 -14.11
CA THR A 91 0.14 -4.72 -13.66
C THR A 91 -0.10 -5.56 -12.42
N HIS A 92 -0.74 -4.98 -11.42
CA HIS A 92 -1.03 -5.68 -10.17
C HIS A 92 -2.30 -5.17 -9.52
N GLY A 93 -2.85 -5.97 -8.65
CA GLY A 93 -4.04 -5.64 -7.86
C GLY A 93 -4.31 -6.73 -6.86
N CYS A 94 -5.36 -6.55 -6.06
CA CYS A 94 -5.70 -7.53 -5.03
C CYS A 94 -7.17 -7.49 -4.65
N VAL A 95 -7.59 -8.56 -3.97
CA VAL A 95 -8.88 -8.65 -3.29
C VAL A 95 -8.60 -9.04 -1.84
N CYS A 96 -9.19 -8.32 -0.91
CA CYS A 96 -9.06 -8.61 0.52
C CYS A 96 -9.99 -9.77 0.90
N LEU A 97 -9.42 -10.89 1.29
CA LEU A 97 -10.17 -12.08 1.70
C LEU A 97 -10.52 -12.05 3.19
N GLU A 98 -9.63 -11.52 4.00
CA GLU A 98 -9.85 -11.27 5.43
C GLU A 98 -9.32 -9.88 5.75
N LYS A 99 -10.10 -9.08 6.47
CA LYS A 99 -9.74 -7.71 6.85
C LYS A 99 -8.28 -7.63 7.27
N GLY A 100 -7.55 -6.66 6.74
CA GLY A 100 -6.13 -6.56 7.02
C GLY A 100 -5.49 -5.26 6.61
N ILE A 101 -4.18 -5.23 6.80
CA ILE A 101 -3.34 -4.06 6.56
C ILE A 101 -2.21 -4.46 5.63
N LEU A 102 -2.05 -3.68 4.57
CA LEU A 102 -0.90 -3.74 3.68
C LEU A 102 -0.01 -2.53 3.93
N VAL A 103 1.29 -2.76 4.03
CA VAL A 103 2.29 -1.69 4.09
C VAL A 103 3.03 -1.67 2.76
N ASP A 104 2.92 -0.55 2.04
CA ASP A 104 3.55 -0.37 0.75
C ASP A 104 4.75 0.56 0.88
N ILE A 105 5.89 0.14 0.34
CA ILE A 105 7.10 0.96 0.26
C ILE A 105 7.36 1.24 -1.23
N PHE A 106 7.33 2.51 -1.59
CA PHE A 106 7.55 2.96 -2.97
C PHE A 106 8.91 3.63 -3.15
N THR A 107 9.54 3.41 -4.29
CA THR A 107 10.71 4.16 -4.73
C THR A 107 10.54 4.56 -6.20
N PRO A 108 10.59 5.86 -6.52
CA PRO A 108 10.57 7.02 -5.61
C PRO A 108 9.22 7.21 -4.94
N MET A 109 9.01 8.33 -4.25
CA MET A 109 7.72 8.62 -3.62
C MET A 109 6.59 8.74 -4.64
N ARG A 110 5.36 8.49 -4.19
CA ARG A 110 4.13 8.67 -4.96
C ARG A 110 3.64 10.11 -4.78
N GLU A 111 3.99 10.98 -5.70
CA GLU A 111 3.55 12.39 -5.67
C GLU A 111 2.02 12.50 -5.72
N ASP A 112 1.39 11.57 -6.42
CA ASP A 112 -0.06 11.53 -6.57
C ASP A 112 -0.81 11.21 -5.26
N PHE A 113 -0.09 10.81 -4.21
CA PHE A 113 -0.68 10.60 -2.89
C PHE A 113 -0.60 11.85 -2.00
N LEU A 114 0.12 12.87 -2.42
CA LEU A 114 0.36 14.09 -1.64
C LEU A 114 -0.57 15.27 -1.99
#